data_c65bbacc951407d86b3d550a6e6e0ff7
#
_entry.id   c65bbacc951407d86b3d550a6e6e0ff7
#
_cell.length_a   1.000
_cell.length_b   1.000
_cell.length_c   1.000
_cell.angle_alpha   90.00
_cell.angle_beta   90.00
_cell.angle_gamma   90.00
#
_symmetry.space_group_name_H-M   'P 1'
#
loop_
_entity.id
_entity.type
_entity.pdbx_description
1 polymer ?
#
loop_
_entity_poly.entity_id
_entity_poly.type
_entity_poly.pdbx_seq_one_letter_code
_entity_poly.pdbx_strand_id
1 'polypeptide(L)'
;MKRIWRTFLHTFFRRELEYRIRLFNVLAVAGALISLVVAVLGPFTGAAMMNSLSCLFSFLLAAALLYYSNRTGRYQVCYIITITVVFILFFPVMFFTAGGYHSGMPVFFVFAAVFTVFMLQGRPAFLMTVLELLVYTGVCLYAYRRPGSVHFFETEEQFLTDVITAFITVSAALGLTMFLHFRLYDEQRRQLEKTREEA
;
A
#
# COMPACT_ATOMS: atom_id res chain seq x y z
N MET A 1 -6.58 -27.31 0.72
CA MET A 1 -5.77 -26.13 0.36
C MET A 1 -5.84 -25.73 -1.12
N LYS A 2 -5.59 -26.62 -2.10
CA LYS A 2 -5.61 -26.27 -3.55
C LYS A 2 -6.97 -25.73 -4.06
N ARG A 3 -8.10 -26.15 -3.48
CA ARG A 3 -9.45 -25.72 -3.89
C ARG A 3 -9.75 -24.29 -3.42
N ILE A 4 -9.37 -23.95 -2.18
CA ILE A 4 -9.54 -22.60 -1.60
C ILE A 4 -8.67 -21.60 -2.37
N TRP A 5 -7.41 -21.95 -2.67
CA TRP A 5 -6.48 -21.13 -3.44
C TRP A 5 -6.96 -20.89 -4.88
N ARG A 6 -7.51 -21.92 -5.56
CA ARG A 6 -8.12 -21.76 -6.89
C ARG A 6 -9.36 -20.87 -6.86
N THR A 7 -10.24 -21.02 -5.87
CA THR A 7 -11.43 -20.17 -5.71
C THR A 7 -11.01 -18.72 -5.43
N PHE A 8 -10.02 -18.52 -4.55
CA PHE A 8 -9.46 -17.21 -4.26
C PHE A 8 -8.90 -16.53 -5.52
N LEU A 9 -8.02 -17.21 -6.25
CA LEU A 9 -7.47 -16.72 -7.52
C LEU A 9 -8.55 -16.42 -8.55
N HIS A 10 -9.58 -17.27 -8.67
CA HIS A 10 -10.67 -17.08 -9.63
C HIS A 10 -11.57 -15.90 -9.27
N THR A 11 -11.77 -15.63 -7.97
CA THR A 11 -12.64 -14.54 -7.51
C THR A 11 -11.95 -13.18 -7.62
N PHE A 12 -10.66 -13.10 -7.24
CA PHE A 12 -9.93 -11.84 -7.14
C PHE A 12 -9.18 -11.45 -8.42
N PHE A 13 -8.97 -12.40 -9.35
CA PHE A 13 -8.17 -12.23 -10.56
C PHE A 13 -8.90 -12.58 -11.86
N ARG A 14 -10.24 -12.42 -11.91
CA ARG A 14 -11.02 -12.63 -13.14
C ARG A 14 -10.48 -11.72 -14.24
N ARG A 15 -10.33 -12.28 -15.46
CA ARG A 15 -9.88 -11.51 -16.64
C ARG A 15 -10.88 -10.42 -17.06
N GLU A 16 -12.14 -10.52 -16.65
CA GLU A 16 -13.22 -9.58 -16.91
C GLU A 16 -13.20 -8.34 -16.02
N LEU A 17 -12.40 -8.33 -14.93
CA LEU A 17 -12.29 -7.19 -14.03
C LEU A 17 -11.44 -6.08 -14.68
N GLU A 18 -11.88 -4.84 -14.52
CA GLU A 18 -11.09 -3.67 -14.91
C GLU A 18 -9.67 -3.75 -14.33
N TYR A 19 -8.70 -3.29 -15.12
CA TYR A 19 -7.29 -3.26 -14.78
C TYR A 19 -6.99 -2.76 -13.36
N ARG A 20 -7.62 -1.65 -12.93
CA ARG A 20 -7.39 -1.03 -11.62
C ARG A 20 -7.87 -1.89 -10.46
N ILE A 21 -8.96 -2.62 -10.67
CA ILE A 21 -9.51 -3.54 -9.68
C ILE A 21 -8.53 -4.68 -9.43
N ARG A 22 -7.98 -5.24 -10.51
CA ARG A 22 -6.99 -6.34 -10.41
C ARG A 22 -5.71 -5.86 -9.73
N LEU A 23 -5.26 -4.65 -10.06
CA LEU A 23 -4.08 -4.05 -9.44
C LEU A 23 -4.31 -3.78 -7.94
N PHE A 24 -5.46 -3.20 -7.58
CA PHE A 24 -5.84 -3.00 -6.18
C PHE A 24 -5.88 -4.33 -5.41
N ASN A 25 -6.52 -5.36 -5.95
CA ASN A 25 -6.61 -6.66 -5.30
C ASN A 25 -5.21 -7.26 -5.07
N VAL A 26 -4.30 -7.17 -6.06
CA VAL A 26 -2.91 -7.65 -5.89
C VAL A 26 -2.18 -6.90 -4.79
N LEU A 27 -2.25 -5.56 -4.81
CA LEU A 27 -1.56 -4.73 -3.83
C LEU A 27 -2.15 -4.90 -2.42
N ALA A 28 -3.48 -4.97 -2.32
CA ALA A 28 -4.15 -5.18 -1.03
C ALA A 28 -3.83 -6.57 -0.46
N VAL A 29 -3.78 -7.63 -1.29
CA VAL A 29 -3.36 -8.98 -0.86
C VAL A 29 -1.89 -8.98 -0.45
N ALA A 30 -1.01 -8.36 -1.24
CA ALA A 30 0.42 -8.28 -0.91
C ALA A 30 0.64 -7.49 0.39
N GLY A 31 -0.01 -6.33 0.53
CA GLY A 31 0.04 -5.52 1.76
C GLY A 31 -0.51 -6.26 2.98
N ALA A 32 -1.63 -6.97 2.83
CA ALA A 32 -2.20 -7.80 3.89
C ALA A 32 -1.24 -8.92 4.34
N LEU A 33 -0.62 -9.62 3.38
CA LEU A 33 0.34 -10.69 3.69
C LEU A 33 1.58 -10.14 4.40
N ILE A 34 2.15 -9.06 3.91
CA ILE A 34 3.31 -8.40 4.55
C ILE A 34 2.94 -7.96 5.96
N SER A 35 1.81 -7.27 6.13
CA SER A 35 1.35 -6.81 7.45
C SER A 35 1.11 -7.97 8.41
N LEU A 36 0.55 -9.08 7.94
CA LEU A 36 0.36 -10.29 8.75
C LEU A 36 1.69 -10.90 9.18
N VAL A 37 2.63 -11.04 8.25
CA VAL A 37 3.97 -11.58 8.55
C VAL A 37 4.69 -10.72 9.60
N VAL A 38 4.69 -9.40 9.42
CA VAL A 38 5.31 -8.47 10.36
C VAL A 38 4.59 -8.48 11.71
N ALA A 39 3.26 -8.54 11.74
CA ALA A 39 2.50 -8.64 12.99
C ALA A 39 2.82 -9.90 13.80
N VAL A 40 3.02 -11.04 13.12
CA VAL A 40 3.34 -12.33 13.77
C VAL A 40 4.80 -12.41 14.18
N LEU A 41 5.72 -11.97 13.32
CA LEU A 41 7.17 -12.09 13.59
C LEU A 41 7.70 -10.96 14.50
N GLY A 42 7.06 -9.79 14.48
CA GLY A 42 7.50 -8.62 15.25
C GLY A 42 7.77 -8.89 16.74
N PRO A 43 6.89 -9.58 17.48
CA PRO A 43 7.13 -9.92 18.87
C PRO A 43 8.37 -10.81 19.11
N PHE A 44 8.73 -11.64 18.14
CA PHE A 44 9.89 -12.53 18.21
C PHE A 44 11.21 -11.83 17.84
N THR A 45 11.13 -10.72 17.11
CA THR A 45 12.30 -9.93 16.69
C THR A 45 12.57 -8.74 17.60
N GLY A 46 11.84 -8.61 18.73
CA GLY A 46 12.01 -7.50 19.67
C GLY A 46 11.38 -6.18 19.19
N ALA A 47 10.55 -6.22 18.13
CA ALA A 47 9.83 -5.03 17.71
C ALA A 47 8.83 -4.59 18.78
N ALA A 48 8.63 -3.27 18.92
CA ALA A 48 7.67 -2.71 19.86
C ALA A 48 6.28 -3.32 19.62
N MET A 49 5.58 -3.72 20.68
CA MET A 49 4.24 -4.31 20.62
C MET A 49 3.25 -3.43 19.84
N MET A 50 3.42 -2.09 19.92
CA MET A 50 2.63 -1.13 19.16
C MET A 50 2.78 -1.29 17.65
N ASN A 51 3.97 -1.62 17.17
CA ASN A 51 4.22 -1.87 15.75
C ASN A 51 3.48 -3.13 15.26
N SER A 52 3.54 -4.22 16.03
CA SER A 52 2.82 -5.47 15.71
C SER A 52 1.30 -5.26 15.70
N LEU A 53 0.77 -4.49 16.65
CA LEU A 53 -0.66 -4.14 16.70
C LEU A 53 -1.08 -3.28 15.50
N SER A 54 -0.24 -2.34 15.10
CA SER A 54 -0.45 -1.49 13.92
C SER A 54 -0.46 -2.31 12.62
N CYS A 55 0.44 -3.28 12.50
CA CYS A 55 0.46 -4.21 11.36
C CYS A 55 -0.77 -5.12 11.33
N LEU A 56 -1.24 -5.60 12.50
CA LEU A 56 -2.47 -6.37 12.60
C LEU A 56 -3.70 -5.54 12.17
N PHE A 57 -3.77 -4.28 12.59
CA PHE A 57 -4.82 -3.35 12.13
C PHE A 57 -4.79 -3.17 10.61
N SER A 58 -3.62 -2.96 10.01
CA SER A 58 -3.45 -2.84 8.57
C SER A 58 -3.89 -4.09 7.81
N PHE A 59 -3.57 -5.28 8.34
CA PHE A 59 -4.03 -6.56 7.80
C PHE A 59 -5.56 -6.66 7.81
N LEU A 60 -6.20 -6.37 8.96
CA LEU A 60 -7.66 -6.44 9.09
C LEU A 60 -8.37 -5.44 8.18
N LEU A 61 -7.84 -4.23 8.07
CA LEU A 61 -8.37 -3.20 7.17
C LEU A 61 -8.27 -3.64 5.71
N ALA A 62 -7.10 -4.13 5.27
CA ALA A 62 -6.91 -4.62 3.91
C ALA A 62 -7.84 -5.80 3.59
N ALA A 63 -8.01 -6.76 4.50
CA ALA A 63 -8.92 -7.87 4.35
C ALA A 63 -10.39 -7.42 4.25
N ALA A 64 -10.81 -6.47 5.10
CA ALA A 64 -12.15 -5.89 5.08
C ALA A 64 -12.43 -5.14 3.78
N LEU A 65 -11.49 -4.35 3.29
CA LEU A 65 -11.62 -3.61 2.02
C LEU A 65 -11.67 -4.55 0.82
N LEU A 66 -10.85 -5.61 0.80
CA LEU A 66 -10.92 -6.65 -0.22
C LEU A 66 -12.28 -7.35 -0.23
N TYR A 67 -12.78 -7.73 0.94
CA TYR A 67 -14.09 -8.37 1.06
C TYR A 67 -15.22 -7.45 0.58
N TYR A 68 -15.22 -6.19 1.05
CA TYR A 68 -16.22 -5.19 0.67
C TYR A 68 -16.16 -4.88 -0.84
N SER A 69 -14.96 -4.69 -1.40
CA SER A 69 -14.74 -4.44 -2.81
C SER A 69 -15.34 -5.54 -3.69
N ASN A 70 -15.07 -6.80 -3.34
CA ASN A 70 -15.57 -7.94 -4.12
C ASN A 70 -17.08 -8.16 -3.99
N ARG A 71 -17.68 -7.84 -2.82
CA ARG A 71 -19.12 -8.04 -2.60
C ARG A 71 -19.96 -6.94 -3.22
N THR A 72 -19.50 -5.70 -3.20
CA THR A 72 -20.31 -4.53 -3.62
C THR A 72 -19.98 -4.03 -5.01
N GLY A 73 -18.82 -4.40 -5.57
CA GLY A 73 -18.32 -3.85 -6.83
C GLY A 73 -17.93 -2.37 -6.76
N ARG A 74 -17.95 -1.73 -5.57
CA ARG A 74 -17.65 -0.31 -5.37
C ARG A 74 -16.17 -0.05 -5.13
N TYR A 75 -15.35 -0.36 -6.09
CA TYR A 75 -13.88 -0.29 -5.99
C TYR A 75 -13.34 1.11 -5.74
N GLN A 76 -13.94 2.15 -6.33
CA GLN A 76 -13.52 3.54 -6.14
C GLN A 76 -13.62 3.99 -4.68
N VAL A 77 -14.67 3.55 -3.97
CA VAL A 77 -14.83 3.80 -2.54
C VAL A 77 -13.70 3.15 -1.75
N CYS A 78 -13.32 1.90 -2.10
CA CYS A 78 -12.21 1.20 -1.45
C CYS A 78 -10.87 1.92 -1.67
N TYR A 79 -10.62 2.48 -2.86
CA TYR A 79 -9.41 3.27 -3.13
C TYR A 79 -9.35 4.51 -2.25
N ILE A 80 -10.44 5.27 -2.19
CA ILE A 80 -10.53 6.49 -1.37
C ILE A 80 -10.35 6.14 0.11
N ILE A 81 -10.99 5.08 0.61
CA ILE A 81 -10.82 4.62 1.99
C ILE A 81 -9.36 4.22 2.25
N THR A 82 -8.73 3.44 1.35
CA THR A 82 -7.32 3.06 1.50
C THR A 82 -6.43 4.29 1.58
N ILE A 83 -6.56 5.23 0.66
CA ILE A 83 -5.76 6.46 0.63
C ILE A 83 -5.98 7.26 1.90
N THR A 84 -7.24 7.49 2.30
CA THR A 84 -7.55 8.31 3.45
C THR A 84 -7.13 7.64 4.76
N VAL A 85 -7.47 6.38 4.96
CA VAL A 85 -7.23 5.70 6.24
C VAL A 85 -5.78 5.24 6.36
N VAL A 86 -5.20 4.65 5.30
CA VAL A 86 -3.83 4.11 5.39
C VAL A 86 -2.80 5.22 5.20
N PHE A 87 -2.91 6.02 4.12
CA PHE A 87 -1.83 6.95 3.77
C PHE A 87 -1.92 8.29 4.50
N ILE A 88 -3.14 8.81 4.72
CA ILE A 88 -3.32 10.12 5.35
C ILE A 88 -3.43 10.02 6.87
N LEU A 89 -4.01 8.96 7.44
CA LEU A 89 -4.18 8.82 8.88
C LEU A 89 -3.15 7.87 9.51
N PHE A 90 -3.00 6.66 8.98
CA PHE A 90 -2.18 5.63 9.59
C PHE A 90 -0.67 5.85 9.38
N PHE A 91 -0.22 6.25 8.20
CA PHE A 91 1.20 6.52 7.93
C PHE A 91 1.77 7.63 8.80
N PRO A 92 1.09 8.77 9.06
CA PRO A 92 1.54 9.74 10.06
C PRO A 92 1.69 9.16 11.46
N VAL A 93 0.78 8.30 11.92
CA VAL A 93 0.92 7.64 13.22
C VAL A 93 2.16 6.75 13.24
N MET A 94 2.35 5.93 12.19
CA MET A 94 3.54 5.08 12.04
C MET A 94 4.83 5.91 11.96
N PHE A 95 4.79 7.07 11.31
CA PHE A 95 5.93 7.98 11.24
C PHE A 95 6.43 8.36 12.64
N PHE A 96 5.56 8.71 13.58
CA PHE A 96 5.96 9.09 14.93
C PHE A 96 6.41 7.90 15.81
N THR A 97 5.92 6.70 15.51
CA THR A 97 6.24 5.48 16.29
C THR A 97 7.39 4.64 15.74
N ALA A 98 7.81 4.89 14.50
CA ALA A 98 8.80 4.09 13.78
C ALA A 98 9.99 4.93 13.25
N GLY A 99 10.53 5.83 14.08
CA GLY A 99 11.78 6.55 13.79
C GLY A 99 11.64 7.85 12.98
N GLY A 100 10.43 8.22 12.54
CA GLY A 100 10.18 9.47 11.83
C GLY A 100 10.87 9.56 10.49
N TYR A 101 11.54 10.69 10.22
CA TYR A 101 12.34 10.89 9.01
C TYR A 101 13.71 10.16 9.06
N HIS A 102 14.12 9.65 10.24
CA HIS A 102 15.24 8.73 10.41
C HIS A 102 14.75 7.28 10.42
N SER A 103 14.04 6.87 9.37
CA SER A 103 13.51 5.51 9.22
C SER A 103 13.18 5.22 7.74
N GLY A 104 12.62 4.06 7.45
CA GLY A 104 12.07 3.71 6.14
C GLY A 104 10.75 4.41 5.80
N MET A 105 10.12 5.13 6.74
CA MET A 105 8.81 5.77 6.53
C MET A 105 8.76 6.73 5.33
N PRO A 106 9.80 7.56 5.03
CA PRO A 106 9.81 8.38 3.83
C PRO A 106 9.57 7.59 2.53
N VAL A 107 10.10 6.37 2.44
CA VAL A 107 9.94 5.50 1.27
C VAL A 107 8.49 5.03 1.14
N PHE A 108 7.81 4.76 2.26
CA PHE A 108 6.38 4.42 2.25
C PHE A 108 5.49 5.59 1.82
N PHE A 109 5.83 6.83 2.15
CA PHE A 109 5.09 8.00 1.65
C PHE A 109 5.26 8.18 0.13
N VAL A 110 6.46 7.89 -0.42
CA VAL A 110 6.65 7.85 -1.88
C VAL A 110 5.74 6.78 -2.51
N PHE A 111 5.68 5.59 -1.91
CA PHE A 111 4.77 4.52 -2.35
C PHE A 111 3.31 4.98 -2.33
N ALA A 112 2.87 5.66 -1.26
CA ALA A 112 1.51 6.18 -1.14
C ALA A 112 1.16 7.12 -2.31
N ALA A 113 2.01 8.11 -2.60
CA ALA A 113 1.81 9.05 -3.69
C ALA A 113 1.73 8.35 -5.05
N VAL A 114 2.62 7.41 -5.32
CA VAL A 114 2.60 6.61 -6.56
C VAL A 114 1.33 5.76 -6.65
N PHE A 115 0.95 5.07 -5.57
CA PHE A 115 -0.28 4.29 -5.51
C PHE A 115 -1.51 5.15 -5.80
N THR A 116 -1.61 6.34 -5.21
CA THR A 116 -2.71 7.28 -5.41
C THR A 116 -2.85 7.68 -6.88
N VAL A 117 -1.74 7.99 -7.55
CA VAL A 117 -1.73 8.32 -8.99
C VAL A 117 -2.20 7.15 -9.84
N PHE A 118 -1.82 5.91 -9.50
CA PHE A 118 -2.25 4.72 -10.25
C PHE A 118 -3.73 4.37 -10.03
N MET A 119 -4.25 4.57 -8.80
CA MET A 119 -5.61 4.15 -8.46
C MET A 119 -6.66 5.19 -8.81
N LEU A 120 -6.37 6.47 -8.65
CA LEU A 120 -7.29 7.55 -8.97
C LEU A 120 -7.02 8.11 -10.37
N GLN A 121 -7.99 8.84 -10.92
CA GLN A 121 -7.88 9.50 -12.23
C GLN A 121 -8.24 10.97 -12.14
N GLY A 122 -7.60 11.75 -12.99
CA GLY A 122 -7.93 13.16 -13.17
C GLY A 122 -7.69 14.01 -11.92
N ARG A 123 -8.59 14.95 -11.66
CA ARG A 123 -8.48 15.92 -10.56
C ARG A 123 -8.38 15.29 -9.17
N PRO A 124 -9.16 14.23 -8.82
CA PRO A 124 -9.03 13.57 -7.51
C PRO A 124 -7.63 12.98 -7.26
N ALA A 125 -6.99 12.40 -8.27
CA ALA A 125 -5.63 11.87 -8.15
C ALA A 125 -4.64 12.97 -7.77
N PHE A 126 -4.68 14.09 -8.48
CA PHE A 126 -3.81 15.24 -8.20
C PHE A 126 -4.04 15.82 -6.80
N LEU A 127 -5.31 16.07 -6.43
CA LEU A 127 -5.65 16.64 -5.12
C LEU A 127 -5.23 15.74 -3.96
N MET A 128 -5.47 14.42 -4.05
CA MET A 128 -5.07 13.49 -3.01
C MET A 128 -3.56 13.34 -2.90
N THR A 129 -2.84 13.30 -4.02
CA THR A 129 -1.37 13.27 -4.01
C THR A 129 -0.78 14.54 -3.38
N VAL A 130 -1.33 15.72 -3.72
CA VAL A 130 -0.91 16.99 -3.09
C VAL A 130 -1.19 16.96 -1.58
N LEU A 131 -2.35 16.44 -1.16
CA LEU A 131 -2.70 16.30 0.25
C LEU A 131 -1.72 15.37 0.98
N GLU A 132 -1.35 14.22 0.39
CA GLU A 132 -0.35 13.30 0.95
C GLU A 132 1.02 13.98 1.12
N LEU A 133 1.46 14.74 0.13
CA LEU A 133 2.71 15.49 0.22
C LEU A 133 2.67 16.58 1.30
N LEU A 134 1.54 17.28 1.45
CA LEU A 134 1.34 18.25 2.52
C LEU A 134 1.34 17.58 3.90
N VAL A 135 0.67 16.44 4.04
CA VAL A 135 0.67 15.65 5.29
C VAL A 135 2.09 15.24 5.63
N TYR A 136 2.83 14.64 4.68
CA TYR A 136 4.21 14.24 4.91
C TYR A 136 5.10 15.42 5.31
N THR A 137 5.02 16.53 4.58
CA THR A 137 5.77 17.75 4.91
C THR A 137 5.41 18.27 6.30
N GLY A 138 4.11 18.26 6.64
CA GLY A 138 3.61 18.68 7.95
C GLY A 138 4.14 17.83 9.10
N VAL A 139 4.14 16.49 8.97
CA VAL A 139 4.67 15.60 10.01
C VAL A 139 6.19 15.75 10.15
N CYS A 140 6.93 15.93 9.05
CA CYS A 140 8.37 16.19 9.11
C CYS A 140 8.69 17.52 9.82
N LEU A 141 7.98 18.61 9.49
CA LEU A 141 8.16 19.90 10.15
C LEU A 141 7.78 19.87 11.63
N TYR A 142 6.73 19.15 11.98
CA TYR A 142 6.32 18.96 13.37
C TYR A 142 7.36 18.16 14.16
N ALA A 143 7.84 17.04 13.60
CA ALA A 143 8.88 16.20 14.20
C ALA A 143 10.20 16.97 14.38
N TYR A 144 10.58 17.80 13.41
CA TYR A 144 11.76 18.66 13.50
C TYR A 144 11.65 19.67 14.64
N ARG A 145 10.47 20.29 14.81
CA ARG A 145 10.23 21.27 15.91
C ARG A 145 10.07 20.62 17.28
N ARG A 146 9.64 19.36 17.33
CA ARG A 146 9.41 18.59 18.58
C ARG A 146 10.01 17.20 18.48
N PRO A 147 11.34 17.08 18.58
CA PRO A 147 12.03 15.77 18.45
C PRO A 147 11.54 14.73 19.45
N GLY A 148 11.10 15.14 20.65
CA GLY A 148 10.56 14.24 21.67
C GLY A 148 9.19 13.60 21.31
N SER A 149 8.56 14.00 20.19
CA SER A 149 7.34 13.35 19.72
C SER A 149 7.59 12.10 18.86
N VAL A 150 8.82 11.89 18.42
CA VAL A 150 9.23 10.76 17.58
C VAL A 150 9.93 9.71 18.44
N HIS A 151 9.53 8.47 18.28
CA HIS A 151 10.22 7.33 18.90
C HIS A 151 11.34 6.88 17.97
N PHE A 152 12.57 7.32 18.25
CA PHE A 152 13.75 6.95 17.47
C PHE A 152 14.22 5.55 17.81
N PHE A 153 14.94 4.91 16.88
CA PHE A 153 15.59 3.63 17.10
C PHE A 153 16.71 3.76 18.14
N GLU A 154 16.87 2.73 18.97
CA GLU A 154 17.90 2.71 20.02
C GLU A 154 19.29 2.38 19.47
N THR A 155 19.35 1.63 18.36
CA THR A 155 20.60 1.19 17.74
C THR A 155 20.64 1.51 16.24
N GLU A 156 21.86 1.72 15.70
CA GLU A 156 22.07 1.90 14.26
C GLU A 156 21.68 0.66 13.44
N GLU A 157 21.79 -0.53 14.03
CA GLU A 157 21.39 -1.78 13.40
C GLU A 157 19.89 -1.84 13.16
N GLN A 158 19.08 -1.41 14.13
CA GLN A 158 17.62 -1.31 13.98
C GLN A 158 17.25 -0.32 12.88
N PHE A 159 17.88 0.85 12.88
CA PHE A 159 17.68 1.85 11.84
C PHE A 159 18.02 1.30 10.44
N LEU A 160 19.21 0.69 10.28
CA LEU A 160 19.65 0.15 9.00
C LEU A 160 18.72 -0.96 8.52
N THR A 161 18.30 -1.86 9.41
CA THR A 161 17.37 -2.95 9.11
C THR A 161 16.02 -2.42 8.64
N ASP A 162 15.48 -1.40 9.31
CA ASP A 162 14.21 -0.77 8.95
C ASP A 162 14.28 -0.10 7.56
N VAL A 163 15.32 0.67 7.29
CA VAL A 163 15.51 1.35 5.99
C VAL A 163 15.66 0.33 4.87
N ILE A 164 16.48 -0.71 5.04
CA ILE A 164 16.67 -1.76 4.02
C ILE A 164 15.36 -2.51 3.78
N THR A 165 14.66 -2.89 4.85
CA THR A 165 13.38 -3.60 4.75
C THR A 165 12.32 -2.75 4.05
N ALA A 166 12.21 -1.47 4.40
CA ALA A 166 11.30 -0.54 3.75
C ALA A 166 11.64 -0.38 2.25
N PHE A 167 12.92 -0.19 1.92
CA PHE A 167 13.38 -0.04 0.54
C PHE A 167 13.07 -1.29 -0.30
N ILE A 168 13.39 -2.48 0.18
CA ILE A 168 13.11 -3.74 -0.52
C ILE A 168 11.61 -3.92 -0.70
N THR A 169 10.83 -3.71 0.37
CA THR A 169 9.37 -3.91 0.36
C THR A 169 8.69 -2.96 -0.63
N VAL A 170 9.02 -1.68 -0.57
CA VAL A 170 8.43 -0.66 -1.46
C VAL A 170 8.90 -0.87 -2.90
N SER A 171 10.18 -1.17 -3.13
CA SER A 171 10.70 -1.45 -4.48
C SER A 171 10.02 -2.67 -5.10
N ALA A 172 9.83 -3.74 -4.33
CA ALA A 172 9.11 -4.92 -4.79
C ALA A 172 7.64 -4.61 -5.11
N ALA A 173 6.97 -3.85 -4.25
CA ALA A 173 5.56 -3.44 -4.46
C ALA A 173 5.41 -2.54 -5.69
N LEU A 174 6.28 -1.54 -5.86
CA LEU A 174 6.29 -0.67 -7.05
C LEU A 174 6.65 -1.44 -8.31
N GLY A 175 7.66 -2.30 -8.27
CA GLY A 175 8.06 -3.15 -9.40
C GLY A 175 6.91 -4.06 -9.84
N LEU A 176 6.23 -4.72 -8.91
CA LEU A 176 5.06 -5.54 -9.19
C LEU A 176 3.92 -4.70 -9.80
N THR A 177 3.66 -3.52 -9.23
CA THR A 177 2.64 -2.58 -9.71
C THR A 177 2.91 -2.18 -11.16
N MET A 178 4.14 -1.77 -11.47
CA MET A 178 4.55 -1.37 -12.82
C MET A 178 4.51 -2.54 -13.81
N PHE A 179 5.01 -3.71 -13.41
CA PHE A 179 4.95 -4.91 -14.24
C PHE A 179 3.51 -5.28 -14.63
N LEU A 180 2.60 -5.28 -13.66
CA LEU A 180 1.18 -5.56 -13.92
C LEU A 180 0.54 -4.46 -14.76
N HIS A 181 0.92 -3.19 -14.53
CA HIS A 181 0.43 -2.06 -15.33
C HIS A 181 0.77 -2.24 -16.81
N PHE A 182 2.03 -2.46 -17.13
CA PHE A 182 2.45 -2.65 -18.51
C PHE A 182 1.81 -3.87 -19.16
N ARG A 183 1.79 -5.01 -18.48
CA ARG A 183 1.19 -6.23 -19.01
C ARG A 183 -0.30 -6.07 -19.34
N LEU A 184 -1.04 -5.42 -18.49
CA LEU A 184 -2.48 -5.22 -18.67
C LEU A 184 -2.76 -4.13 -19.72
N TYR A 185 -1.93 -3.11 -19.82
CA TYR A 185 -2.00 -2.12 -20.88
C TYR A 185 -1.78 -2.75 -22.26
N ASP A 186 -0.78 -3.61 -22.40
CA ASP A 186 -0.51 -4.33 -23.64
C ASP A 186 -1.66 -5.27 -24.03
N GLU A 187 -2.28 -5.96 -23.05
CA GLU A 187 -3.46 -6.78 -23.32
C GLU A 187 -4.63 -5.96 -23.84
N GLN A 188 -4.91 -4.78 -23.27
CA GLN A 188 -5.97 -3.88 -23.73
C GLN A 188 -5.69 -3.34 -25.14
N ARG A 189 -4.46 -2.93 -25.40
CA ARG A 189 -4.06 -2.43 -26.70
C ARG A 189 -4.27 -3.49 -27.80
N ARG A 190 -3.84 -4.72 -27.56
CA ARG A 190 -4.05 -5.84 -28.49
C ARG A 190 -5.52 -6.15 -28.74
N GLN A 191 -6.38 -6.01 -27.73
CA GLN A 191 -7.83 -6.20 -27.92
C GLN A 191 -8.44 -5.10 -28.80
N LEU A 192 -8.05 -3.85 -28.58
CA LEU A 192 -8.49 -2.72 -29.38
C LEU A 192 -8.05 -2.84 -30.84
N GLU A 193 -6.81 -3.27 -31.10
CA GLU A 193 -6.28 -3.52 -32.44
C GLU A 193 -7.10 -4.60 -33.17
N LYS A 194 -7.40 -5.73 -32.51
CA LYS A 194 -8.26 -6.80 -33.08
C LYS A 194 -9.66 -6.33 -33.42
N THR A 195 -10.31 -5.60 -32.51
CA THR A 195 -11.67 -5.07 -32.76
C THR A 195 -11.68 -4.06 -33.90
N ARG A 196 -10.58 -3.36 -34.13
CA ARG A 196 -10.42 -2.42 -35.27
C ARG A 196 -10.21 -3.13 -36.61
N GLU A 197 -9.56 -4.29 -36.60
CA GLU A 197 -9.34 -5.10 -37.80
C GLU A 197 -10.60 -5.87 -38.24
N GLU A 198 -11.49 -6.15 -37.27
CA GLU A 198 -12.75 -6.85 -37.49
C GLU A 198 -13.92 -5.93 -37.91
N ALA A 199 -13.78 -4.60 -37.79
CA ALA A 199 -14.78 -3.58 -38.14
C ALA A 199 -14.51 -2.95 -39.51
#